data_2ecd11491a26f5245738ec74053021d1
#
_entry.id   2ecd11491a26f5245738ec74053021d1
#
_cell.length_a   1.000
_cell.length_b   1.000
_cell.length_c   1.000
_cell.angle_alpha   90.00
_cell.angle_beta   90.00
_cell.angle_gamma   90.00
#
_symmetry.space_group_name_H-M   'P 1'
#
loop_
_entity.id
_entity.type
_entity.pdbx_description
1 polymer ?
#
loop_
_entity_poly.entity_id
_entity_poly.type
_entity_poly.pdbx_seq_one_letter_code
_entity_poly.pdbx_strand_id
1 'polypeptide(L)'
;MKKHLFLLLFLPSVLFGQNNLKYAETIKVEDLEKHLIILASDSMEGRETGKKGQKMAADYIMNHFKNIGIPPYKKKSYYQKFKVKNGRHMCKCDDCDTDFLKKMLGKNKYIKGENVLGFIEGTDLKEELIIITAHYDHLGKHEDKIFNGADDDGSGTVATLEIAEAFMLAKKEGNGPRRSVLIMPVSGEEKGLLGSKYYTDHPIYPLENTVANLNIDMIGRVDDWHENGDYVYLIGADMLSQELHDISEQINNQHIGLELDYTFNAEDDPNRYYYRSDHYNFAKNNIPVIFYFNGVHEDYHKVTDTVEKIDFNKIQTITRLVFLTAWELANRDERIQLNKTD
;
A
#
# COMPACT_ATOMS: atom_id res chain seq x y z
N MET A 1 30.58 -56.89 4.67
CA MET A 1 29.46 -56.12 5.24
C MET A 1 29.78 -54.62 5.09
N LYS A 2 29.23 -53.97 4.08
CA LYS A 2 29.40 -52.51 3.89
C LYS A 2 28.25 -51.81 4.64
N LYS A 3 28.57 -51.03 5.66
CA LYS A 3 27.61 -50.17 6.37
C LYS A 3 27.36 -48.92 5.51
N HIS A 4 26.14 -48.78 4.97
CA HIS A 4 25.68 -47.54 4.36
C HIS A 4 25.26 -46.58 5.48
N LEU A 5 26.02 -45.49 5.62
CA LEU A 5 25.67 -44.35 6.47
C LEU A 5 24.66 -43.49 5.70
N PHE A 6 23.39 -43.52 6.09
CA PHE A 6 22.37 -42.62 5.60
C PHE A 6 22.55 -41.27 6.32
N LEU A 7 23.07 -40.28 5.63
CA LEU A 7 23.12 -38.93 6.10
C LEU A 7 21.72 -38.29 5.87
N LEU A 8 20.94 -38.17 6.93
CA LEU A 8 19.70 -37.40 6.90
C LEU A 8 20.07 -35.91 6.76
N LEU A 9 19.94 -35.37 5.55
CA LEU A 9 19.92 -33.94 5.30
C LEU A 9 18.62 -33.36 5.90
N PHE A 10 18.71 -32.76 7.07
CA PHE A 10 17.68 -31.93 7.64
C PHE A 10 17.59 -30.67 6.77
N LEU A 11 16.52 -30.55 5.98
CA LEU A 11 16.21 -29.33 5.23
C LEU A 11 15.82 -28.20 6.22
N PRO A 12 16.41 -27.00 6.10
CA PRO A 12 16.12 -25.87 7.00
C PRO A 12 14.79 -25.16 6.73
N SER A 13 13.88 -25.75 5.96
CA SER A 13 12.60 -25.14 5.55
C SER A 13 11.60 -24.89 6.70
N VAL A 14 11.81 -25.47 7.88
CA VAL A 14 10.90 -25.28 9.03
C VAL A 14 11.19 -23.99 9.82
N LEU A 15 12.37 -23.39 9.69
CA LEU A 15 12.75 -22.20 10.46
C LEU A 15 12.27 -20.86 9.84
N PHE A 16 12.03 -20.82 8.54
CA PHE A 16 11.55 -19.60 7.88
C PHE A 16 10.08 -19.27 8.20
N GLY A 17 9.22 -20.30 8.37
CA GLY A 17 7.79 -20.10 8.63
C GLY A 17 7.45 -19.61 10.05
N GLN A 18 8.34 -19.76 11.04
CA GLN A 18 8.08 -19.28 12.40
C GLN A 18 8.48 -17.81 12.62
N ASN A 19 9.35 -17.25 11.79
CA ASN A 19 9.84 -15.88 11.95
C ASN A 19 8.87 -14.84 11.42
N ASN A 20 8.14 -15.11 10.34
CA ASN A 20 7.20 -14.17 9.73
C ASN A 20 6.06 -13.79 10.68
N LEU A 21 5.45 -14.78 11.35
CA LEU A 21 4.35 -14.53 12.31
C LEU A 21 4.80 -13.67 13.49
N LYS A 22 6.00 -13.91 14.01
CA LYS A 22 6.59 -13.07 15.07
C LYS A 22 6.60 -11.60 14.67
N TYR A 23 6.98 -11.28 13.45
CA TYR A 23 7.03 -9.90 12.96
C TYR A 23 5.64 -9.36 12.61
N ALA A 24 4.75 -10.17 12.05
CA ALA A 24 3.36 -9.78 11.85
C ALA A 24 2.65 -9.42 13.17
N GLU A 25 2.97 -10.14 14.25
CA GLU A 25 2.42 -9.87 15.59
C GLU A 25 2.90 -8.55 16.21
N THR A 26 3.97 -7.93 15.68
CA THR A 26 4.39 -6.59 16.13
C THR A 26 3.49 -5.47 15.64
N ILE A 27 2.71 -5.70 14.59
CA ILE A 27 1.70 -4.77 14.09
C ILE A 27 0.56 -4.70 15.11
N LYS A 28 0.41 -3.55 15.79
CA LYS A 28 -0.52 -3.37 16.91
C LYS A 28 -1.58 -2.32 16.62
N VAL A 29 -2.77 -2.56 17.14
CA VAL A 29 -3.89 -1.61 17.08
C VAL A 29 -3.49 -0.25 17.64
N GLU A 30 -2.81 -0.23 18.78
CA GLU A 30 -2.43 0.99 19.49
C GLU A 30 -1.46 1.86 18.68
N ASP A 31 -0.57 1.26 17.88
CA ASP A 31 0.37 1.99 17.04
C ASP A 31 -0.30 2.52 15.77
N LEU A 32 -1.15 1.71 15.11
CA LEU A 32 -2.01 2.13 14.00
C LEU A 32 -2.89 3.33 14.39
N GLU A 33 -3.59 3.24 15.55
CA GLU A 33 -4.43 4.31 16.07
C GLU A 33 -3.64 5.59 16.34
N LYS A 34 -2.50 5.49 17.00
CA LYS A 34 -1.60 6.61 17.30
C LYS A 34 -1.16 7.34 16.03
N HIS A 35 -0.79 6.61 14.98
CA HIS A 35 -0.42 7.19 13.71
C HIS A 35 -1.60 7.87 13.03
N LEU A 36 -2.78 7.22 13.03
CA LEU A 36 -3.95 7.73 12.35
C LEU A 36 -4.52 9.00 13.03
N ILE A 37 -4.53 9.06 14.36
CA ILE A 37 -4.91 10.26 15.12
C ILE A 37 -4.09 11.48 14.67
N ILE A 38 -2.83 11.30 14.33
CA ILE A 38 -1.97 12.40 13.86
C ILE A 38 -2.28 12.72 12.39
N LEU A 39 -2.27 11.71 11.51
CA LEU A 39 -2.40 11.90 10.07
C LEU A 39 -3.80 12.40 9.65
N ALA A 40 -4.85 11.94 10.32
CA ALA A 40 -6.22 12.37 10.07
C ALA A 40 -6.69 13.51 11.00
N SER A 41 -5.77 14.22 11.67
CA SER A 41 -6.11 15.37 12.49
C SER A 41 -6.38 16.63 11.66
N ASP A 42 -7.15 17.56 12.21
CA ASP A 42 -7.41 18.89 11.62
C ASP A 42 -6.13 19.68 11.35
N SER A 43 -5.06 19.43 12.13
CA SER A 43 -3.77 20.08 11.95
C SER A 43 -3.09 19.70 10.62
N MET A 44 -3.43 18.56 10.05
CA MET A 44 -2.96 18.11 8.74
C MET A 44 -3.79 18.69 7.58
N GLU A 45 -4.82 19.53 7.87
CA GLU A 45 -5.59 20.27 6.89
C GLU A 45 -6.14 19.39 5.74
N GLY A 46 -6.47 18.12 6.04
CA GLY A 46 -6.96 17.15 5.06
C GLY A 46 -5.95 16.78 3.95
N ARG A 47 -4.68 17.00 4.14
CA ARG A 47 -3.53 16.50 3.35
C ARG A 47 -3.59 16.75 1.83
N GLU A 48 -4.26 17.82 1.36
CA GLU A 48 -4.40 18.08 -0.09
C GLU A 48 -3.04 18.18 -0.76
N THR A 49 -2.85 17.41 -1.84
CA THR A 49 -1.62 17.39 -2.63
C THR A 49 -1.14 18.78 -3.03
N GLY A 50 0.09 19.10 -2.69
CA GLY A 50 0.73 20.38 -2.99
C GLY A 50 0.40 21.49 -2.01
N LYS A 51 -0.37 21.20 -0.94
CA LYS A 51 -0.68 22.13 0.14
C LYS A 51 0.13 21.81 1.40
N LYS A 52 0.00 22.67 2.40
CA LYS A 52 0.74 22.59 3.66
C LYS A 52 0.50 21.25 4.38
N GLY A 53 -0.75 20.82 4.51
CA GLY A 53 -1.09 19.58 5.21
C GLY A 53 -0.41 18.35 4.60
N GLN A 54 -0.41 18.23 3.26
CA GLN A 54 0.30 17.15 2.58
C GLN A 54 1.81 17.17 2.86
N LYS A 55 2.45 18.36 2.93
CA LYS A 55 3.87 18.46 3.28
C LYS A 55 4.15 18.03 4.73
N MET A 56 3.26 18.40 5.65
CA MET A 56 3.36 17.98 7.05
C MET A 56 3.22 16.46 7.19
N ALA A 57 2.28 15.84 6.46
CA ALA A 57 2.12 14.39 6.43
C ALA A 57 3.36 13.69 5.83
N ALA A 58 3.90 14.21 4.72
CA ALA A 58 5.14 13.70 4.13
C ALA A 58 6.33 13.76 5.10
N ASP A 59 6.46 14.87 5.84
CA ASP A 59 7.51 15.04 6.85
C ASP A 59 7.30 14.09 8.04
N TYR A 60 6.05 13.85 8.45
CA TYR A 60 5.71 12.89 9.49
C TYR A 60 6.14 11.46 9.11
N ILE A 61 5.74 11.00 7.93
CA ILE A 61 6.09 9.69 7.38
C ILE A 61 7.61 9.54 7.23
N MET A 62 8.27 10.55 6.68
CA MET A 62 9.73 10.56 6.53
C MET A 62 10.45 10.46 7.89
N ASN A 63 9.98 11.22 8.89
CA ASN A 63 10.56 11.17 10.24
C ASN A 63 10.34 9.79 10.88
N HIS A 64 9.20 9.16 10.67
CA HIS A 64 8.93 7.80 11.11
C HIS A 64 9.96 6.82 10.49
N PHE A 65 10.12 6.81 9.17
CA PHE A 65 11.11 5.96 8.50
C PHE A 65 12.53 6.18 9.02
N LYS A 66 12.91 7.43 9.26
CA LYS A 66 14.21 7.77 9.85
C LYS A 66 14.35 7.22 11.26
N ASN A 67 13.33 7.35 12.10
CA ASN A 67 13.35 6.92 13.51
C ASN A 67 13.45 5.40 13.65
N ILE A 68 12.80 4.64 12.77
CA ILE A 68 12.90 3.17 12.75
C ILE A 68 14.22 2.68 12.13
N GLY A 69 15.02 3.58 11.56
CA GLY A 69 16.36 3.30 11.05
C GLY A 69 16.43 3.01 9.56
N ILE A 70 15.40 3.32 8.76
CA ILE A 70 15.48 3.29 7.30
C ILE A 70 16.36 4.46 6.85
N PRO A 71 17.43 4.26 6.07
CA PRO A 71 18.25 5.34 5.55
C PRO A 71 17.58 6.04 4.35
N PRO A 72 17.93 7.30 4.06
CA PRO A 72 17.46 7.95 2.84
C PRO A 72 17.96 7.19 1.60
N TYR A 73 17.09 7.02 0.61
CA TYR A 73 17.42 6.27 -0.61
C TYR A 73 18.71 6.80 -1.28
N LYS A 74 19.63 5.89 -1.55
CA LYS A 74 21.01 6.19 -2.07
C LYS A 74 21.71 7.30 -1.28
N LYS A 75 21.43 7.44 0.02
CA LYS A 75 21.96 8.49 0.92
C LYS A 75 21.66 9.92 0.46
N LYS A 76 20.58 10.12 -0.31
CA LYS A 76 20.24 11.44 -0.87
C LYS A 76 18.97 12.03 -0.28
N SER A 77 17.86 11.31 -0.38
CA SER A 77 16.54 11.83 0.00
C SER A 77 15.59 10.71 0.35
N TYR A 78 14.63 11.01 1.22
CA TYR A 78 13.44 10.19 1.44
C TYR A 78 12.32 10.53 0.44
N TYR A 79 12.48 11.55 -0.39
CA TYR A 79 11.43 12.04 -1.27
C TYR A 79 11.78 11.84 -2.73
N GLN A 80 10.82 11.29 -3.46
CA GLN A 80 10.74 11.42 -4.90
C GLN A 80 9.78 12.57 -5.22
N LYS A 81 10.32 13.77 -5.46
CA LYS A 81 9.55 14.98 -5.75
C LYS A 81 9.08 15.00 -7.20
N PHE A 82 7.82 15.35 -7.41
CA PHE A 82 7.25 15.54 -8.73
C PHE A 82 6.62 16.93 -8.92
N LYS A 83 6.59 17.35 -10.17
CA LYS A 83 5.89 18.55 -10.62
C LYS A 83 5.23 18.25 -11.94
N VAL A 84 3.93 18.11 -11.92
CA VAL A 84 3.14 17.79 -13.10
C VAL A 84 2.31 19.01 -13.53
N LYS A 85 2.09 19.14 -14.83
CA LYS A 85 1.22 20.19 -15.36
C LYS A 85 -0.22 19.87 -14.90
N ASN A 86 -0.89 20.85 -14.30
CA ASN A 86 -2.30 20.72 -13.93
C ASN A 86 -3.13 20.68 -15.23
N GLY A 87 -3.21 19.50 -15.83
CA GLY A 87 -3.97 19.24 -17.04
C GLY A 87 -5.26 18.56 -16.64
N ARG A 88 -6.38 19.04 -17.17
CA ARG A 88 -7.68 18.41 -17.05
C ARG A 88 -7.65 16.99 -17.65
N HIS A 89 -7.05 16.02 -16.98
CA HIS A 89 -7.41 14.64 -17.16
C HIS A 89 -8.69 14.40 -16.38
N MET A 90 -9.76 14.91 -16.93
CA MET A 90 -11.10 14.56 -16.49
C MET A 90 -11.32 13.09 -16.82
N CYS A 91 -11.65 12.33 -15.81
CA CYS A 91 -12.44 11.14 -16.00
C CYS A 91 -13.61 11.53 -16.94
N LYS A 92 -13.75 10.89 -18.07
CA LYS A 92 -14.93 11.00 -18.94
C LYS A 92 -16.02 10.08 -18.39
N CYS A 93 -16.46 10.35 -17.18
CA CYS A 93 -17.69 9.78 -16.67
C CYS A 93 -18.75 10.87 -16.73
N ASP A 94 -19.88 10.54 -17.34
CA ASP A 94 -20.99 11.50 -17.54
C ASP A 94 -21.62 11.97 -16.22
N ASP A 95 -21.34 11.30 -15.09
CA ASP A 95 -21.86 11.60 -13.74
C ASP A 95 -20.90 12.37 -12.81
N CYS A 96 -19.72 12.77 -13.29
CA CYS A 96 -18.81 13.56 -12.48
C CYS A 96 -19.31 15.01 -12.35
N ASP A 97 -19.52 15.50 -11.12
CA ASP A 97 -19.76 16.92 -10.85
C ASP A 97 -18.55 17.76 -11.29
N THR A 98 -18.64 18.27 -12.53
CA THR A 98 -17.56 19.02 -13.19
C THR A 98 -17.22 20.32 -12.47
N ASP A 99 -18.13 20.88 -11.66
CA ASP A 99 -17.88 22.10 -10.90
C ASP A 99 -17.13 21.83 -9.60
N PHE A 100 -17.37 20.68 -8.97
CA PHE A 100 -16.57 20.19 -7.84
C PHE A 100 -15.12 19.94 -8.27
N LEU A 101 -14.91 19.21 -9.37
CA LEU A 101 -13.58 18.95 -9.92
C LEU A 101 -12.85 20.22 -10.38
N LYS A 102 -13.55 21.20 -10.95
CA LYS A 102 -12.97 22.51 -11.30
C LYS A 102 -12.53 23.30 -10.07
N LYS A 103 -13.27 23.22 -8.96
CA LYS A 103 -12.90 23.82 -7.68
C LYS A 103 -11.68 23.14 -7.07
N MET A 104 -11.62 21.80 -7.09
CA MET A 104 -10.50 21.02 -6.54
C MET A 104 -9.17 21.24 -7.29
N LEU A 105 -9.21 21.32 -8.61
CA LEU A 105 -7.99 21.49 -9.42
C LEU A 105 -7.34 22.87 -9.31
N GLY A 106 -8.03 23.88 -8.77
CA GLY A 106 -7.50 25.19 -8.49
C GLY A 106 -6.92 25.93 -9.69
N LYS A 107 -6.47 27.19 -9.50
CA LYS A 107 -5.88 28.03 -10.56
C LYS A 107 -4.38 27.76 -10.83
N ASN A 108 -3.73 26.85 -10.10
CA ASN A 108 -2.31 26.61 -10.22
C ASN A 108 -1.98 25.85 -11.51
N LYS A 109 -1.02 26.37 -12.26
CA LYS A 109 -0.53 25.77 -13.52
C LYS A 109 0.15 24.40 -13.31
N TYR A 110 0.64 24.14 -12.10
CA TYR A 110 1.35 22.90 -11.75
C TYR A 110 0.91 22.39 -10.37
N ILE A 111 0.79 21.08 -10.26
CA ILE A 111 0.67 20.34 -9.00
C ILE A 111 2.08 19.87 -8.63
N LYS A 112 2.46 20.06 -7.37
CA LYS A 112 3.75 19.61 -6.83
C LYS A 112 3.47 18.70 -5.66
N GLY A 113 4.02 17.51 -5.69
CA GLY A 113 3.94 16.55 -4.60
C GLY A 113 5.25 15.79 -4.44
N GLU A 114 5.26 14.86 -3.54
CA GLU A 114 6.34 13.90 -3.35
C GLU A 114 5.80 12.55 -2.93
N ASN A 115 6.40 11.47 -3.41
CA ASN A 115 6.30 10.15 -2.83
C ASN A 115 7.34 10.03 -1.71
N VAL A 116 7.02 9.38 -0.61
CA VAL A 116 7.95 9.14 0.49
C VAL A 116 8.53 7.74 0.34
N LEU A 117 9.86 7.62 0.45
CA LEU A 117 10.60 6.41 0.11
C LEU A 117 11.17 5.74 1.36
N GLY A 118 10.57 4.65 1.76
CA GLY A 118 11.06 3.74 2.81
C GLY A 118 11.75 2.53 2.19
N PHE A 119 13.00 2.70 1.70
CA PHE A 119 13.73 1.62 1.03
C PHE A 119 14.49 0.74 2.01
N ILE A 120 14.11 -0.55 2.06
CA ILE A 120 14.73 -1.58 2.86
C ILE A 120 15.50 -2.52 1.91
N GLU A 121 16.83 -2.37 1.88
CA GLU A 121 17.69 -3.19 1.02
C GLU A 121 17.65 -4.65 1.45
N GLY A 122 17.42 -5.54 0.50
CA GLY A 122 17.46 -6.99 0.67
C GLY A 122 18.87 -7.56 0.83
N THR A 123 18.97 -8.89 0.85
CA THR A 123 20.25 -9.60 0.98
C THR A 123 20.74 -10.15 -0.36
N ASP A 124 20.52 -11.41 -0.63
CA ASP A 124 21.03 -12.13 -1.82
C ASP A 124 20.23 -11.89 -3.10
N LEU A 125 18.94 -11.53 -2.99
CA LEU A 125 18.06 -11.19 -4.11
C LEU A 125 17.77 -9.68 -4.19
N LYS A 126 18.62 -8.83 -3.62
CA LYS A 126 18.39 -7.38 -3.41
C LYS A 126 18.12 -6.57 -4.69
N GLU A 127 18.46 -7.11 -5.85
CA GLU A 127 18.18 -6.46 -7.14
C GLU A 127 16.72 -6.62 -7.56
N GLU A 128 15.95 -7.48 -6.92
CA GLU A 128 14.51 -7.59 -7.09
C GLU A 128 13.77 -6.80 -6.00
N LEU A 129 12.58 -6.27 -6.34
CA LEU A 129 11.88 -5.32 -5.52
C LEU A 129 10.41 -5.69 -5.32
N ILE A 130 9.96 -5.68 -4.07
CA ILE A 130 8.54 -5.65 -3.71
C ILE A 130 8.19 -4.20 -3.36
N ILE A 131 7.10 -3.68 -3.91
CA ILE A 131 6.63 -2.32 -3.62
C ILE A 131 5.30 -2.38 -2.87
N ILE A 132 5.20 -1.65 -1.76
CA ILE A 132 3.96 -1.50 -0.99
C ILE A 132 3.58 -0.03 -1.04
N THR A 133 2.35 0.24 -1.49
CA THR A 133 1.83 1.61 -1.67
C THR A 133 0.53 1.83 -0.89
N ALA A 134 0.33 3.07 -0.49
CA ALA A 134 -0.91 3.67 -0.01
C ALA A 134 -0.83 5.16 -0.33
N HIS A 135 -1.95 5.86 -0.50
CA HIS A 135 -1.84 7.29 -0.70
C HIS A 135 -2.06 8.07 0.60
N TYR A 136 -1.20 9.05 0.84
CA TYR A 136 -1.28 9.84 2.08
C TYR A 136 -1.90 11.23 1.89
N ASP A 137 -2.21 11.63 0.66
CA ASP A 137 -2.98 12.83 0.39
C ASP A 137 -4.50 12.56 0.48
N HIS A 138 -5.27 13.62 0.67
CA HIS A 138 -6.72 13.57 0.62
C HIS A 138 -7.28 14.91 0.11
N LEU A 139 -8.58 15.16 0.28
CA LEU A 139 -9.29 16.28 -0.36
C LEU A 139 -8.95 17.67 0.18
N GLY A 140 -8.34 17.75 1.35
CA GLY A 140 -7.88 19.02 1.90
C GLY A 140 -8.91 19.80 2.70
N LYS A 141 -8.77 21.13 2.67
CA LYS A 141 -9.64 22.06 3.37
C LYS A 141 -10.38 22.96 2.38
N HIS A 142 -11.70 23.02 2.50
CA HIS A 142 -12.55 23.90 1.73
C HIS A 142 -13.38 24.79 2.67
N GLU A 143 -13.13 26.09 2.66
CA GLU A 143 -13.69 27.05 3.61
C GLU A 143 -13.36 26.63 5.05
N ASP A 144 -14.37 26.41 5.89
CA ASP A 144 -14.20 25.95 7.28
C ASP A 144 -14.28 24.42 7.44
N LYS A 145 -14.46 23.69 6.34
CA LYS A 145 -14.59 22.23 6.34
C LYS A 145 -13.24 21.57 6.03
N ILE A 146 -12.83 20.65 6.91
CA ILE A 146 -11.63 19.83 6.71
C ILE A 146 -12.08 18.41 6.39
N PHE A 147 -11.52 17.84 5.32
CA PHE A 147 -11.75 16.48 4.91
C PHE A 147 -10.58 15.67 5.44
N ASN A 148 -10.77 15.04 6.60
CA ASN A 148 -9.67 14.40 7.32
C ASN A 148 -9.22 13.09 6.68
N GLY A 149 -10.13 12.37 5.96
CA GLY A 149 -9.77 11.15 5.24
C GLY A 149 -9.12 10.11 6.16
N ALA A 150 -9.85 9.69 7.19
CA ALA A 150 -9.31 8.71 8.13
C ALA A 150 -9.24 7.32 7.51
N ASP A 151 -10.27 6.92 6.75
CA ASP A 151 -10.22 5.70 5.97
C ASP A 151 -9.56 5.96 4.61
N ASP A 152 -9.91 7.03 3.92
CA ASP A 152 -9.43 7.41 2.59
C ASP A 152 -8.29 8.46 2.63
N ASP A 153 -7.02 8.11 2.53
CA ASP A 153 -6.43 6.80 2.75
C ASP A 153 -5.45 6.89 3.93
N GLY A 154 -5.99 7.41 5.06
CA GLY A 154 -5.28 7.36 6.34
C GLY A 154 -5.02 5.94 6.80
N SER A 155 -6.02 5.03 6.63
CA SER A 155 -5.96 3.64 7.05
C SER A 155 -4.85 2.87 6.33
N GLY A 156 -4.74 2.97 5.00
CA GLY A 156 -3.66 2.35 4.24
C GLY A 156 -2.31 2.99 4.50
N THR A 157 -2.28 4.32 4.68
CA THR A 157 -1.03 5.02 5.02
C THR A 157 -0.44 4.48 6.33
N VAL A 158 -1.24 4.37 7.42
CA VAL A 158 -0.71 3.85 8.70
C VAL A 158 -0.32 2.37 8.61
N ALA A 159 -1.03 1.58 7.81
CA ALA A 159 -0.66 0.20 7.53
C ALA A 159 0.76 0.12 6.94
N THR A 160 1.12 1.02 6.01
CA THR A 160 2.47 1.05 5.42
C THR A 160 3.56 1.37 6.46
N LEU A 161 3.26 2.20 7.49
CA LEU A 161 4.20 2.53 8.55
C LEU A 161 4.51 1.32 9.41
N GLU A 162 3.47 0.59 9.83
CA GLU A 162 3.62 -0.62 10.65
C GLU A 162 4.32 -1.77 9.88
N ILE A 163 4.01 -1.94 8.59
CA ILE A 163 4.73 -2.89 7.74
C ILE A 163 6.22 -2.53 7.65
N ALA A 164 6.56 -1.25 7.55
CA ALA A 164 7.95 -0.80 7.54
C ALA A 164 8.67 -1.13 8.87
N GLU A 165 8.00 -0.94 10.01
CA GLU A 165 8.54 -1.31 11.32
C GLU A 165 8.82 -2.80 11.43
N ALA A 166 7.85 -3.64 11.02
CA ALA A 166 7.97 -5.09 11.08
C ALA A 166 9.16 -5.60 10.24
N PHE A 167 9.32 -5.11 9.00
CA PHE A 167 10.48 -5.45 8.16
C PHE A 167 11.80 -4.94 8.74
N MET A 168 11.82 -3.73 9.32
CA MET A 168 13.04 -3.18 9.94
C MET A 168 13.42 -3.91 11.22
N LEU A 169 12.46 -4.36 12.02
CA LEU A 169 12.72 -5.20 13.18
C LEU A 169 13.34 -6.53 12.73
N ALA A 170 12.75 -7.20 11.74
CA ALA A 170 13.29 -8.43 11.16
C ALA A 170 14.74 -8.23 10.68
N LYS A 171 15.00 -7.13 9.97
CA LYS A 171 16.35 -6.80 9.48
C LYS A 171 17.35 -6.57 10.61
N LYS A 172 16.96 -5.88 11.70
CA LYS A 172 17.79 -5.66 12.89
C LYS A 172 18.14 -6.97 13.60
N GLU A 173 17.25 -7.94 13.56
CA GLU A 173 17.46 -9.27 14.15
C GLU A 173 18.22 -10.26 13.22
N GLY A 174 18.64 -9.81 12.04
CA GLY A 174 19.35 -10.65 11.06
C GLY A 174 18.46 -11.52 10.18
N ASN A 175 17.13 -11.31 10.25
CA ASN A 175 16.12 -12.02 9.45
C ASN A 175 15.48 -11.08 8.41
N GLY A 176 16.26 -10.16 7.83
CA GLY A 176 15.76 -9.22 6.84
C GLY A 176 15.32 -9.90 5.53
N PRO A 177 14.60 -9.18 4.67
CA PRO A 177 14.13 -9.73 3.40
C PRO A 177 15.29 -10.07 2.46
N ARG A 178 15.11 -11.08 1.62
CA ARG A 178 16.08 -11.42 0.55
C ARG A 178 15.97 -10.45 -0.62
N ARG A 179 14.73 -10.18 -1.09
CA ARG A 179 14.45 -9.11 -2.05
C ARG A 179 14.36 -7.77 -1.33
N SER A 180 14.71 -6.70 -2.00
CA SER A 180 14.47 -5.35 -1.46
C SER A 180 12.98 -5.06 -1.34
N VAL A 181 12.61 -4.26 -0.34
CA VAL A 181 11.23 -3.81 -0.12
C VAL A 181 11.20 -2.29 -0.15
N LEU A 182 10.33 -1.72 -0.97
CA LEU A 182 10.08 -0.28 -1.00
C LEU A 182 8.69 -0.01 -0.42
N ILE A 183 8.65 0.54 0.77
CA ILE A 183 7.43 1.11 1.34
C ILE A 183 7.31 2.52 0.79
N MET A 184 6.28 2.78 0.00
CA MET A 184 6.16 4.04 -0.74
C MET A 184 4.77 4.66 -0.58
N PRO A 185 4.50 5.36 0.52
CA PRO A 185 3.36 6.27 0.58
C PRO A 185 3.44 7.31 -0.54
N VAL A 186 2.40 7.35 -1.38
CA VAL A 186 2.34 8.22 -2.57
C VAL A 186 1.43 9.40 -2.35
N SER A 187 1.54 10.43 -3.18
CA SER A 187 0.68 11.61 -3.13
C SER A 187 0.11 11.93 -4.50
N GLY A 188 -1.05 12.56 -4.52
CA GLY A 188 -1.72 12.96 -5.74
C GLY A 188 -2.59 11.87 -6.35
N GLU A 189 -2.99 10.90 -5.54
CA GLU A 189 -3.99 9.91 -5.90
C GLU A 189 -5.28 10.62 -6.27
N GLU A 190 -5.80 11.46 -5.39
CA GLU A 190 -7.01 12.28 -5.49
C GLU A 190 -7.02 13.28 -6.66
N LYS A 191 -5.87 13.45 -7.28
CA LYS A 191 -5.70 14.31 -8.46
C LYS A 191 -5.38 13.52 -9.72
N GLY A 192 -5.64 12.20 -9.70
CA GLY A 192 -5.50 11.28 -10.82
C GLY A 192 -4.21 10.47 -10.78
N LEU A 193 -3.93 9.82 -9.67
CA LEU A 193 -2.84 8.85 -9.47
C LEU A 193 -1.45 9.43 -9.80
N LEU A 194 -1.21 10.72 -9.44
CA LEU A 194 -0.04 11.45 -9.95
C LEU A 194 1.28 10.90 -9.41
N GLY A 195 1.31 10.48 -8.13
CA GLY A 195 2.52 10.00 -7.48
C GLY A 195 2.99 8.66 -8.02
N SER A 196 2.10 7.68 -8.06
CA SER A 196 2.38 6.36 -8.62
C SER A 196 2.69 6.44 -10.13
N LYS A 197 1.94 7.28 -10.87
CA LYS A 197 2.25 7.54 -12.28
C LYS A 197 3.66 8.12 -12.43
N TYR A 198 4.01 9.12 -11.62
CA TYR A 198 5.33 9.71 -11.70
C TYR A 198 6.43 8.70 -11.37
N TYR A 199 6.20 7.81 -10.37
CA TYR A 199 7.13 6.75 -10.05
C TYR A 199 7.33 5.79 -11.22
N THR A 200 6.26 5.32 -11.86
CA THR A 200 6.36 4.37 -12.97
C THR A 200 6.94 5.00 -14.24
N ASP A 201 6.74 6.29 -14.46
CA ASP A 201 7.38 7.03 -15.56
C ASP A 201 8.87 7.37 -15.26
N HIS A 202 9.27 7.46 -13.97
CA HIS A 202 10.62 7.86 -13.52
C HIS A 202 11.07 6.98 -12.33
N PRO A 203 11.17 5.66 -12.51
CA PRO A 203 11.39 4.75 -11.40
C PRO A 203 12.77 4.97 -10.78
N ILE A 204 12.83 4.90 -9.43
CA ILE A 204 14.10 4.95 -8.70
C ILE A 204 14.86 3.64 -8.78
N TYR A 205 14.14 2.56 -9.10
CA TYR A 205 14.60 1.20 -9.30
C TYR A 205 14.01 0.67 -10.60
N PRO A 206 14.74 -0.09 -11.44
CA PRO A 206 14.22 -0.57 -12.72
C PRO A 206 12.89 -1.29 -12.56
N LEU A 207 11.89 -0.94 -13.37
CA LEU A 207 10.55 -1.55 -13.26
C LEU A 207 10.56 -3.04 -13.55
N GLU A 208 11.43 -3.50 -14.45
CA GLU A 208 11.63 -4.92 -14.77
C GLU A 208 12.09 -5.75 -13.57
N ASN A 209 12.68 -5.11 -12.57
CA ASN A 209 13.10 -5.75 -11.32
C ASN A 209 11.99 -5.73 -10.25
N THR A 210 10.87 -5.04 -10.49
CA THR A 210 9.73 -5.06 -9.57
C THR A 210 8.95 -6.37 -9.74
N VAL A 211 8.85 -7.13 -8.66
CA VAL A 211 8.18 -8.43 -8.64
C VAL A 211 6.68 -8.27 -8.50
N ALA A 212 6.24 -7.41 -7.57
CA ALA A 212 4.84 -7.10 -7.34
C ALA A 212 4.67 -5.72 -6.70
N ASN A 213 3.48 -5.15 -6.85
CA ASN A 213 3.00 -4.03 -6.05
C ASN A 213 1.80 -4.46 -5.21
N LEU A 214 1.86 -4.23 -3.91
CA LEU A 214 0.77 -4.42 -2.95
C LEU A 214 0.25 -3.04 -2.56
N ASN A 215 -0.94 -2.70 -3.02
CA ASN A 215 -1.56 -1.39 -2.79
C ASN A 215 -2.64 -1.50 -1.73
N ILE A 216 -2.62 -0.58 -0.78
CA ILE A 216 -3.58 -0.52 0.32
C ILE A 216 -4.30 0.82 0.18
N ASP A 217 -5.64 0.78 0.14
CA ASP A 217 -6.43 1.98 0.00
C ASP A 217 -7.83 1.71 0.58
N MET A 218 -8.17 2.42 1.68
CA MET A 218 -9.39 2.23 2.45
C MET A 218 -9.55 0.81 3.00
N ILE A 219 -9.06 0.57 4.22
CA ILE A 219 -9.12 -0.74 4.89
C ILE A 219 -9.63 -0.67 6.33
N GLY A 220 -10.19 0.47 6.75
CA GLY A 220 -10.60 0.73 8.14
C GLY A 220 -12.12 0.80 8.36
N ARG A 221 -12.95 0.53 7.36
CA ARG A 221 -14.40 0.61 7.47
C ARG A 221 -15.08 -0.66 6.96
N VAL A 222 -16.38 -0.72 7.15
CA VAL A 222 -17.25 -1.77 6.61
C VAL A 222 -18.20 -1.13 5.61
N ASP A 223 -18.39 -1.73 4.45
CA ASP A 223 -19.34 -1.27 3.44
C ASP A 223 -20.77 -1.79 3.72
N ASP A 224 -21.71 -1.38 2.88
CA ASP A 224 -23.13 -1.78 3.04
C ASP A 224 -23.42 -3.23 2.60
N TRP A 225 -22.42 -3.97 2.11
CA TRP A 225 -22.60 -5.33 1.56
C TRP A 225 -22.18 -6.41 2.56
N HIS A 226 -21.42 -6.04 3.61
CA HIS A 226 -20.92 -6.92 4.64
C HIS A 226 -21.49 -6.56 6.02
N GLU A 227 -21.72 -7.58 6.84
CA GLU A 227 -22.27 -7.42 8.20
C GLU A 227 -21.22 -6.99 9.23
N ASN A 228 -19.95 -7.31 8.97
CA ASN A 228 -18.82 -7.05 9.88
C ASN A 228 -17.52 -6.80 9.11
N GLY A 229 -16.42 -6.56 9.83
CA GLY A 229 -15.12 -6.24 9.26
C GLY A 229 -14.25 -7.44 8.83
N ASP A 230 -14.75 -8.67 8.90
CA ASP A 230 -13.95 -9.89 8.67
C ASP A 230 -13.76 -10.21 7.17
N TYR A 231 -13.66 -9.20 6.33
CA TYR A 231 -13.46 -9.31 4.89
C TYR A 231 -12.48 -8.27 4.35
N VAL A 232 -12.00 -8.52 3.13
CA VAL A 232 -11.27 -7.55 2.30
C VAL A 232 -11.48 -7.88 0.82
N TYR A 233 -11.74 -6.85 0.00
CA TYR A 233 -11.71 -7.02 -1.45
C TYR A 233 -10.26 -7.11 -1.94
N LEU A 234 -9.98 -8.11 -2.76
CA LEU A 234 -8.73 -8.25 -3.48
C LEU A 234 -8.95 -7.99 -4.96
N ILE A 235 -8.40 -6.89 -5.46
CA ILE A 235 -8.60 -6.45 -6.84
C ILE A 235 -7.27 -6.55 -7.60
N GLY A 236 -7.30 -7.22 -8.76
CA GLY A 236 -6.14 -7.37 -9.64
C GLY A 236 -5.22 -8.54 -9.33
N ALA A 237 -5.48 -9.30 -8.26
CA ALA A 237 -4.57 -10.31 -7.75
C ALA A 237 -4.21 -11.41 -8.78
N ASP A 238 -5.18 -11.90 -9.56
CA ASP A 238 -5.04 -12.94 -10.58
C ASP A 238 -4.87 -12.41 -12.00
N MET A 239 -5.14 -11.11 -12.23
CA MET A 239 -5.18 -10.56 -13.59
C MET A 239 -3.84 -10.67 -14.34
N LEU A 240 -2.73 -10.45 -13.64
CA LEU A 240 -1.39 -10.54 -14.22
C LEU A 240 -0.58 -11.75 -13.72
N SER A 241 -0.94 -12.34 -12.58
CA SER A 241 -0.23 -13.46 -11.99
C SER A 241 -1.16 -14.29 -11.12
N GLN A 242 -1.57 -15.46 -11.59
CA GLN A 242 -2.32 -16.43 -10.78
C GLN A 242 -1.51 -16.84 -9.54
N GLU A 243 -0.19 -16.94 -9.67
CA GLU A 243 0.69 -17.29 -8.56
C GLU A 243 0.65 -16.26 -7.41
N LEU A 244 0.52 -14.97 -7.73
CA LEU A 244 0.34 -13.92 -6.70
C LEU A 244 -0.98 -14.11 -5.93
N HIS A 245 -2.04 -14.39 -6.66
CA HIS A 245 -3.35 -14.70 -6.08
C HIS A 245 -3.26 -15.91 -5.15
N ASP A 246 -2.72 -17.03 -5.63
CA ASP A 246 -2.60 -18.28 -4.87
C ASP A 246 -1.76 -18.09 -3.59
N ILE A 247 -0.70 -17.28 -3.62
CA ILE A 247 0.11 -16.93 -2.45
C ILE A 247 -0.74 -16.18 -1.42
N SER A 248 -1.48 -15.16 -1.85
CA SER A 248 -2.31 -14.35 -0.95
C SER A 248 -3.42 -15.20 -0.30
N GLU A 249 -4.09 -16.05 -1.08
CA GLU A 249 -5.06 -17.04 -0.61
C GLU A 249 -4.45 -17.99 0.43
N GLN A 250 -3.30 -18.56 0.13
CA GLN A 250 -2.61 -19.48 1.03
C GLN A 250 -2.24 -18.81 2.36
N ILE A 251 -1.70 -17.60 2.31
CA ILE A 251 -1.34 -16.81 3.51
C ILE A 251 -2.59 -16.53 4.34
N ASN A 252 -3.66 -16.08 3.71
CA ASN A 252 -4.91 -15.82 4.39
C ASN A 252 -5.46 -17.07 5.07
N ASN A 253 -5.56 -18.18 4.35
CA ASN A 253 -6.11 -19.44 4.85
C ASN A 253 -5.28 -20.05 5.99
N GLN A 254 -3.97 -19.84 6.01
CA GLN A 254 -3.08 -20.40 7.02
C GLN A 254 -2.98 -19.53 8.29
N HIS A 255 -3.09 -18.21 8.16
CA HIS A 255 -2.64 -17.30 9.21
C HIS A 255 -3.64 -16.22 9.61
N ILE A 256 -4.57 -15.84 8.73
CA ILE A 256 -5.45 -14.67 8.93
C ILE A 256 -6.91 -15.07 9.04
N GLY A 257 -7.49 -15.65 7.98
CA GLY A 257 -8.86 -16.18 7.98
C GLY A 257 -9.94 -15.16 7.63
N LEU A 258 -9.59 -14.08 6.92
CA LEU A 258 -10.57 -13.15 6.36
C LEU A 258 -11.35 -13.78 5.21
N GLU A 259 -12.57 -13.31 4.98
CA GLU A 259 -13.25 -13.47 3.69
C GLU A 259 -12.53 -12.64 2.64
N LEU A 260 -11.97 -13.29 1.61
CA LEU A 260 -11.38 -12.62 0.46
C LEU A 260 -12.46 -12.44 -0.60
N ASP A 261 -12.96 -11.23 -0.76
CA ASP A 261 -14.02 -10.93 -1.73
C ASP A 261 -13.41 -10.47 -3.07
N TYR A 262 -13.83 -11.11 -4.15
CA TYR A 262 -13.35 -10.85 -5.52
C TYR A 262 -14.41 -10.17 -6.40
N THR A 263 -15.53 -9.70 -5.82
CA THR A 263 -16.63 -9.08 -6.58
C THR A 263 -16.16 -7.97 -7.50
N PHE A 264 -15.22 -7.13 -7.05
CA PHE A 264 -14.68 -6.03 -7.84
C PHE A 264 -13.47 -6.40 -8.71
N ASN A 265 -13.10 -7.68 -8.71
CA ASN A 265 -12.07 -8.21 -9.61
C ASN A 265 -12.63 -8.67 -10.96
N ALA A 266 -13.95 -8.59 -11.14
CA ALA A 266 -14.59 -8.92 -12.39
C ALA A 266 -14.18 -7.96 -13.53
N GLU A 267 -13.96 -8.50 -14.74
CA GLU A 267 -13.54 -7.72 -15.90
C GLU A 267 -14.57 -6.64 -16.29
N ASP A 268 -15.85 -6.91 -16.02
CA ASP A 268 -17.00 -6.05 -16.32
C ASP A 268 -17.49 -5.27 -15.08
N ASP A 269 -16.68 -5.15 -14.01
CA ASP A 269 -17.04 -4.36 -12.83
C ASP A 269 -17.49 -2.95 -13.22
N PRO A 270 -18.78 -2.59 -12.96
CA PRO A 270 -19.32 -1.30 -13.35
C PRO A 270 -18.63 -0.13 -12.63
N ASN A 271 -18.07 -0.36 -11.44
CA ASN A 271 -17.35 0.63 -10.66
C ASN A 271 -15.93 0.86 -11.17
N ARG A 272 -15.39 -0.11 -11.91
CA ARG A 272 -14.05 -0.09 -12.49
C ARG A 272 -12.95 0.18 -11.45
N TYR A 273 -13.05 -0.40 -10.25
CA TYR A 273 -12.10 -0.16 -9.16
C TYR A 273 -10.67 -0.56 -9.51
N TYR A 274 -10.47 -1.56 -10.37
CA TYR A 274 -9.14 -1.91 -10.88
C TYR A 274 -8.36 -0.73 -11.48
N TYR A 275 -9.05 0.31 -11.95
CA TYR A 275 -8.43 1.48 -12.60
C TYR A 275 -8.36 2.71 -11.68
N ARG A 276 -8.81 2.62 -10.42
CA ARG A 276 -9.12 3.78 -9.60
C ARG A 276 -8.15 4.04 -8.45
N SER A 277 -7.15 3.17 -8.21
CA SER A 277 -6.12 3.42 -7.21
C SER A 277 -4.71 3.20 -7.78
N ASP A 278 -3.69 3.47 -6.99
CA ASP A 278 -2.28 3.59 -7.40
C ASP A 278 -1.68 2.32 -8.02
N HIS A 279 -2.20 1.14 -7.67
CA HIS A 279 -1.79 -0.15 -8.27
C HIS A 279 -1.91 -0.17 -9.79
N TYR A 280 -2.88 0.57 -10.35
CA TYR A 280 -3.10 0.55 -11.80
C TYR A 280 -1.89 1.07 -12.58
N ASN A 281 -1.14 2.03 -12.02
CA ASN A 281 0.07 2.52 -12.66
C ASN A 281 1.18 1.46 -12.74
N PHE A 282 1.20 0.50 -11.83
CA PHE A 282 2.08 -0.67 -11.90
C PHE A 282 1.53 -1.73 -12.85
N ALA A 283 0.25 -2.06 -12.72
CA ALA A 283 -0.40 -3.08 -13.56
C ALA A 283 -0.27 -2.80 -15.06
N LYS A 284 -0.47 -1.56 -15.51
CA LYS A 284 -0.29 -1.20 -16.93
C LYS A 284 1.15 -1.29 -17.44
N ASN A 285 2.13 -1.48 -16.54
CA ASN A 285 3.53 -1.78 -16.85
C ASN A 285 3.86 -3.27 -16.65
N ASN A 286 2.84 -4.16 -16.67
CA ASN A 286 2.96 -5.60 -16.50
C ASN A 286 3.61 -6.01 -15.15
N ILE A 287 3.41 -5.25 -14.09
CA ILE A 287 3.80 -5.61 -12.74
C ILE A 287 2.58 -6.20 -12.04
N PRO A 288 2.64 -7.45 -11.53
CA PRO A 288 1.56 -8.05 -10.75
C PRO A 288 1.17 -7.17 -9.56
N VAL A 289 -0.12 -7.05 -9.30
CA VAL A 289 -0.65 -6.16 -8.25
C VAL A 289 -1.70 -6.87 -7.40
N ILE A 290 -1.83 -6.43 -6.15
CA ILE A 290 -3.04 -6.61 -5.36
C ILE A 290 -3.44 -5.23 -4.85
N PHE A 291 -4.71 -4.90 -5.02
CA PHE A 291 -5.35 -3.77 -4.37
C PHE A 291 -6.24 -4.28 -3.24
N TYR A 292 -5.86 -4.02 -1.99
CA TYR A 292 -6.61 -4.31 -0.78
C TYR A 292 -7.54 -3.15 -0.47
N PHE A 293 -8.82 -3.43 -0.39
CA PHE A 293 -9.88 -2.43 -0.32
C PHE A 293 -11.03 -2.90 0.57
N ASN A 294 -11.71 -2.03 1.28
CA ASN A 294 -12.89 -2.40 2.08
C ASN A 294 -14.24 -2.04 1.45
N GLY A 295 -14.25 -1.51 0.24
CA GLY A 295 -15.45 -0.95 -0.35
C GLY A 295 -15.67 0.52 0.04
N VAL A 296 -16.71 1.10 -0.53
CA VAL A 296 -17.13 2.48 -0.25
C VAL A 296 -18.18 2.48 0.86
N HIS A 297 -18.07 3.43 1.79
CA HIS A 297 -19.00 3.61 2.89
C HIS A 297 -19.64 5.01 2.86
N GLU A 298 -20.63 5.24 3.71
CA GLU A 298 -21.42 6.48 3.73
C GLU A 298 -20.61 7.76 3.91
N ASP A 299 -19.41 7.69 4.51
CA ASP A 299 -18.55 8.84 4.79
C ASP A 299 -17.47 9.08 3.70
N TYR A 300 -17.41 8.26 2.67
CA TYR A 300 -16.45 8.41 1.58
C TYR A 300 -16.48 9.80 0.97
N HIS A 301 -15.33 10.46 0.88
CA HIS A 301 -15.17 11.84 0.42
C HIS A 301 -15.99 12.89 1.20
N LYS A 302 -16.28 12.62 2.48
CA LYS A 302 -17.00 13.56 3.36
C LYS A 302 -16.14 14.01 4.53
N VAL A 303 -16.54 15.12 5.16
CA VAL A 303 -15.92 15.64 6.39
C VAL A 303 -16.13 14.70 7.59
N THR A 304 -17.02 13.74 7.44
CA THR A 304 -17.38 12.77 8.46
C THR A 304 -16.54 11.46 8.40
N ASP A 305 -15.58 11.38 7.47
CA ASP A 305 -14.54 10.33 7.47
C ASP A 305 -13.48 10.68 8.52
N THR A 306 -13.73 10.25 9.75
CA THR A 306 -12.96 10.61 10.95
C THR A 306 -12.46 9.38 11.71
N VAL A 307 -11.43 9.57 12.55
CA VAL A 307 -10.75 8.51 13.28
C VAL A 307 -11.68 7.70 14.18
N GLU A 308 -12.69 8.36 14.77
CA GLU A 308 -13.63 7.74 15.70
C GLU A 308 -14.51 6.66 15.08
N LYS A 309 -14.55 6.61 13.74
CA LYS A 309 -15.35 5.64 12.98
C LYS A 309 -14.54 4.44 12.46
N ILE A 310 -13.25 4.43 12.70
CA ILE A 310 -12.33 3.43 12.17
C ILE A 310 -12.35 2.15 13.00
N ASP A 311 -12.44 1.02 12.32
CA ASP A 311 -12.20 -0.30 12.89
C ASP A 311 -10.70 -0.65 12.83
N PHE A 312 -9.99 -0.37 13.90
CA PHE A 312 -8.55 -0.64 13.99
C PHE A 312 -8.20 -2.13 14.03
N ASN A 313 -9.13 -3.00 14.47
CA ASN A 313 -8.90 -4.45 14.40
C ASN A 313 -8.90 -4.93 12.95
N LYS A 314 -9.80 -4.39 12.12
CA LYS A 314 -9.83 -4.65 10.69
C LYS A 314 -8.54 -4.17 10.03
N ILE A 315 -8.10 -2.93 10.29
CA ILE A 315 -6.83 -2.42 9.76
C ILE A 315 -5.68 -3.35 10.16
N GLN A 316 -5.57 -3.71 11.43
CA GLN A 316 -4.51 -4.59 11.92
C GLN A 316 -4.51 -5.93 11.18
N THR A 317 -5.67 -6.54 11.02
CA THR A 317 -5.81 -7.86 10.38
C THR A 317 -5.41 -7.81 8.91
N ILE A 318 -5.89 -6.81 8.16
CA ILE A 318 -5.52 -6.63 6.75
C ILE A 318 -4.04 -6.25 6.62
N THR A 319 -3.52 -5.38 7.49
CA THR A 319 -2.09 -5.02 7.49
C THR A 319 -1.19 -6.24 7.68
N ARG A 320 -1.57 -7.17 8.55
CA ARG A 320 -0.86 -8.45 8.76
C ARG A 320 -0.93 -9.34 7.52
N LEU A 321 -2.08 -9.40 6.84
CA LEU A 321 -2.21 -10.12 5.56
C LEU A 321 -1.25 -9.55 4.52
N VAL A 322 -1.23 -8.23 4.34
CA VAL A 322 -0.33 -7.54 3.40
C VAL A 322 1.14 -7.80 3.76
N PHE A 323 1.49 -7.66 5.04
CA PHE A 323 2.86 -7.92 5.51
C PHE A 323 3.29 -9.36 5.22
N LEU A 324 2.46 -10.35 5.55
CA LEU A 324 2.78 -11.77 5.35
C LEU A 324 2.89 -12.12 3.86
N THR A 325 2.01 -11.57 3.02
CA THR A 325 2.09 -11.72 1.56
C THR A 325 3.38 -11.09 1.03
N ALA A 326 3.72 -9.88 1.47
CA ALA A 326 4.97 -9.21 1.10
C ALA A 326 6.20 -10.00 1.59
N TRP A 327 6.13 -10.56 2.79
CA TRP A 327 7.19 -11.38 3.36
C TRP A 327 7.46 -12.63 2.53
N GLU A 328 6.41 -13.34 2.14
CA GLU A 328 6.54 -14.53 1.28
C GLU A 328 7.16 -14.15 -0.07
N LEU A 329 6.66 -13.11 -0.73
CA LEU A 329 7.21 -12.61 -1.99
C LEU A 329 8.67 -12.17 -1.86
N ALA A 330 9.04 -11.57 -0.73
CA ALA A 330 10.39 -11.07 -0.49
C ALA A 330 11.40 -12.19 -0.18
N ASN A 331 10.97 -13.35 0.32
CA ASN A 331 11.86 -14.38 0.85
C ASN A 331 11.85 -15.70 0.07
N ARG A 332 10.87 -15.96 -0.79
CA ARG A 332 10.80 -17.16 -1.62
C ARG A 332 11.96 -17.22 -2.64
N ASP A 333 12.32 -18.41 -3.06
CA ASP A 333 13.42 -18.61 -4.01
C ASP A 333 13.06 -18.04 -5.39
N GLU A 334 11.95 -18.48 -5.94
CA GLU A 334 11.55 -18.13 -7.30
C GLU A 334 10.74 -16.83 -7.33
N ARG A 335 10.95 -16.03 -8.38
CA ARG A 335 10.09 -14.89 -8.69
C ARG A 335 8.75 -15.41 -9.20
N ILE A 336 7.64 -14.76 -8.80
CA ILE A 336 6.32 -15.09 -9.33
C ILE A 336 6.26 -14.88 -10.85
N GLN A 337 5.50 -15.73 -11.50
CA GLN A 337 5.38 -15.72 -12.95
C GLN A 337 4.16 -14.90 -13.40
N LEU A 338 4.30 -14.21 -14.53
CA LEU A 338 3.15 -13.63 -15.22
C LEU A 338 2.30 -14.73 -15.85
N ASN A 339 1.00 -14.48 -15.92
CA ASN A 339 0.10 -15.35 -16.67
C ASN A 339 0.58 -15.46 -18.12
N LYS A 340 0.47 -16.66 -18.68
CA LYS A 340 0.75 -16.84 -20.11
C LYS A 340 -0.30 -16.09 -20.90
N THR A 341 0.11 -15.21 -21.79
CA THR A 341 -0.76 -14.65 -22.82
C THR A 341 -0.96 -15.72 -23.88
N ASP A 342 -2.20 -16.18 -24.07
CA ASP A 342 -2.59 -17.07 -25.16
C ASP A 342 -2.37 -16.40 -26.52
#